data_643542fafff10bae358cca7b44a261ca
#
_entry.id   643542fafff10bae358cca7b44a261ca
#
_cell.length_a   1.000
_cell.length_b   1.000
_cell.length_c   1.000
_cell.angle_alpha   90.00
_cell.angle_beta   90.00
_cell.angle_gamma   90.00
#
_symmetry.space_group_name_H-M   'P 1'
#
loop_
_entity.id
_entity.type
_entity.pdbx_description
1 polymer ?
#
loop_
_entity_poly.entity_id
_entity_poly.type
_entity_poly.pdbx_seq_one_letter_code
_entity_poly.pdbx_strand_id
1 'polypeptide(L)'
;MKIKLSLFVFALFVLNVVYGQTSENEVVDVIISSASEKGYTTEPVTDQQLDLILKSGIKAPSALNNQPWKFTVIKDEAIMKNVINDAIPGNVLIVVSGLMAEDGSTPDFDCGLAAQNMFIAAHGLGLGARPYGSPTRILNRMKPRYQIPEGYQAIIVLRIGNLDKSVDALSTASPRKSEEEVINYYKSTE
;
A
#
# COMPACT_ATOMS: atom_id res chain seq x y z
N MET A 1 68.43 26.78 -5.63
CA MET A 1 67.20 27.01 -4.89
C MET A 1 66.08 26.30 -5.67
N LYS A 2 65.66 25.08 -5.28
CA LYS A 2 64.70 24.23 -6.00
C LYS A 2 63.31 24.41 -5.33
N ILE A 3 62.40 25.01 -6.04
CA ILE A 3 61.03 25.21 -5.64
C ILE A 3 60.28 23.87 -5.89
N LYS A 4 59.82 23.20 -4.81
CA LYS A 4 58.96 22.05 -4.92
C LYS A 4 57.50 22.52 -5.10
N LEU A 5 56.96 22.30 -6.27
CA LEU A 5 55.53 22.51 -6.57
C LEU A 5 54.73 21.32 -5.99
N SER A 6 53.98 21.60 -4.92
CA SER A 6 53.08 20.61 -4.30
C SER A 6 51.76 20.66 -5.06
N LEU A 7 51.44 19.57 -5.81
CA LEU A 7 50.14 19.36 -6.41
C LEU A 7 49.13 19.00 -5.32
N PHE A 8 48.22 19.92 -5.03
CA PHE A 8 47.06 19.65 -4.20
C PHE A 8 45.96 19.09 -5.12
N VAL A 9 45.80 17.76 -5.09
CA VAL A 9 44.67 17.11 -5.79
C VAL A 9 43.45 17.28 -4.92
N PHE A 10 42.58 18.18 -5.32
CA PHE A 10 41.26 18.38 -4.74
C PHE A 10 40.34 17.29 -5.30
N ALA A 11 40.14 16.20 -4.51
CA ALA A 11 39.13 15.19 -4.84
C ALA A 11 37.74 15.80 -4.61
N LEU A 12 37.09 16.21 -5.69
CA LEU A 12 35.66 16.53 -5.67
C LEU A 12 34.89 15.23 -5.42
N PHE A 13 34.48 15.01 -4.18
CA PHE A 13 33.43 14.05 -3.86
C PHE A 13 32.10 14.64 -4.37
N VAL A 14 31.66 14.22 -5.55
CA VAL A 14 30.32 14.49 -6.01
C VAL A 14 29.38 13.60 -5.18
N LEU A 15 28.84 14.18 -4.10
CA LEU A 15 27.66 13.60 -3.44
C LEU A 15 26.53 13.63 -4.46
N ASN A 16 26.23 12.50 -5.06
CA ASN A 16 24.95 12.29 -5.72
C ASN A 16 23.87 12.26 -4.64
N VAL A 17 23.39 13.43 -4.23
CA VAL A 17 22.13 13.55 -3.52
C VAL A 17 21.08 13.19 -4.54
N VAL A 18 20.56 11.98 -4.45
CA VAL A 18 19.32 11.61 -5.15
C VAL A 18 18.23 12.46 -4.52
N TYR A 19 18.01 13.65 -5.07
CA TYR A 19 16.79 14.40 -4.83
C TYR A 19 15.66 13.55 -5.38
N GLY A 20 14.91 12.88 -4.51
CA GLY A 20 13.58 12.40 -4.89
C GLY A 20 12.85 13.61 -5.47
N GLN A 21 12.31 13.48 -6.69
CA GLN A 21 11.48 14.52 -7.28
C GLN A 21 10.31 14.77 -6.33
N THR A 22 10.39 15.84 -5.53
CA THR A 22 9.23 16.34 -4.81
C THR A 22 8.39 17.09 -5.84
N SER A 23 7.15 16.68 -6.00
CA SER A 23 6.20 17.44 -6.80
C SER A 23 5.67 18.59 -5.93
N GLU A 24 5.18 19.67 -6.55
CA GLU A 24 4.48 20.74 -5.80
C GLU A 24 3.05 20.29 -5.38
N ASN A 25 2.76 18.98 -5.45
CA ASN A 25 1.44 18.43 -5.22
C ASN A 25 1.48 17.33 -4.15
N GLU A 26 0.89 17.61 -3.00
CA GLU A 26 0.87 16.71 -1.83
C GLU A 26 0.34 15.30 -2.17
N VAL A 27 -0.65 15.18 -3.06
CA VAL A 27 -1.21 13.87 -3.43
C VAL A 27 -0.18 13.05 -4.21
N VAL A 28 0.52 13.68 -5.15
CA VAL A 28 1.58 13.03 -5.94
C VAL A 28 2.74 12.62 -5.03
N ASP A 29 3.12 13.48 -4.09
CA ASP A 29 4.20 13.19 -3.14
C ASP A 29 3.86 11.99 -2.25
N VAL A 30 2.62 11.89 -1.75
CA VAL A 30 2.16 10.71 -1.01
C VAL A 30 2.24 9.45 -1.86
N ILE A 31 1.84 9.49 -3.14
CA ILE A 31 1.90 8.34 -4.04
C ILE A 31 3.35 7.89 -4.27
N ILE A 32 4.25 8.84 -4.55
CA ILE A 32 5.66 8.54 -4.88
C ILE A 32 6.42 8.04 -3.65
N SER A 33 6.16 8.62 -2.47
CA SER A 33 6.87 8.28 -1.23
C SER A 33 6.29 7.06 -0.50
N SER A 34 5.06 6.64 -0.79
CA SER A 34 4.42 5.54 -0.06
C SER A 34 5.09 4.19 -0.32
N ALA A 35 5.18 3.38 0.72
CA ALA A 35 5.74 2.04 0.68
C ALA A 35 4.84 1.03 1.41
N SER A 36 5.06 -0.26 1.13
CA SER A 36 4.46 -1.35 1.91
C SER A 36 5.16 -1.44 3.27
N GLU A 37 4.51 -0.94 4.30
CA GLU A 37 5.11 -0.77 5.63
C GLU A 37 5.31 -2.10 6.37
N LYS A 38 6.34 -2.15 7.22
CA LYS A 38 6.74 -3.35 7.97
C LYS A 38 6.71 -3.15 9.47
N GLY A 39 6.92 -1.91 9.95
CA GLY A 39 6.93 -1.54 11.37
C GLY A 39 5.70 -0.77 11.78
N TYR A 40 5.06 -1.20 12.87
CA TYR A 40 3.88 -0.55 13.42
C TYR A 40 3.99 -0.42 14.93
N THR A 41 3.40 0.63 15.50
CA THR A 41 3.26 0.79 16.94
C THR A 41 1.91 0.24 17.42
N THR A 42 1.74 0.15 18.73
CA THR A 42 0.46 -0.25 19.35
C THR A 42 -0.51 0.93 19.51
N GLU A 43 -0.15 2.12 19.06
CA GLU A 43 -1.05 3.26 19.02
C GLU A 43 -2.23 2.94 18.10
N PRO A 44 -3.49 3.09 18.55
CA PRO A 44 -4.63 2.69 17.76
C PRO A 44 -4.90 3.66 16.60
N VAL A 45 -5.29 3.10 15.47
CA VAL A 45 -5.91 3.87 14.39
C VAL A 45 -7.24 4.42 14.89
N THR A 46 -7.42 5.74 14.80
CA THR A 46 -8.64 6.39 15.28
C THR A 46 -9.83 6.09 14.38
N ASP A 47 -11.05 6.15 14.93
CA ASP A 47 -12.28 5.95 14.15
C ASP A 47 -12.43 7.00 13.04
N GLN A 48 -11.98 8.23 13.27
CA GLN A 48 -11.98 9.29 12.25
C GLN A 48 -11.04 8.97 11.09
N GLN A 49 -9.82 8.50 11.35
CA GLN A 49 -8.88 8.09 10.31
C GLN A 49 -9.44 6.90 9.52
N LEU A 50 -9.97 5.89 10.22
CA LEU A 50 -10.57 4.72 9.58
C LEU A 50 -11.76 5.10 8.69
N ASP A 51 -12.63 5.99 9.13
CA ASP A 51 -13.77 6.47 8.33
C ASP A 51 -13.31 7.16 7.05
N LEU A 52 -12.29 8.01 7.10
CA LEU A 52 -11.71 8.65 5.92
C LEU A 52 -11.10 7.64 4.95
N ILE A 53 -10.40 6.63 5.46
CA ILE A 53 -9.81 5.57 4.65
C ILE A 53 -10.92 4.77 3.94
N LEU A 54 -11.96 4.35 4.65
CA LEU A 54 -13.07 3.60 4.07
C LEU A 54 -13.83 4.42 3.02
N LYS A 55 -14.07 5.71 3.28
CA LYS A 55 -14.66 6.64 2.32
C LYS A 55 -13.81 6.79 1.05
N SER A 56 -12.50 6.80 1.18
CA SER A 56 -11.59 6.84 0.03
C SER A 56 -11.71 5.57 -0.83
N GLY A 57 -11.85 4.39 -0.20
CA GLY A 57 -12.12 3.14 -0.91
C GLY A 57 -13.45 3.15 -1.66
N ILE A 58 -14.52 3.65 -1.04
CA ILE A 58 -15.85 3.78 -1.66
C ILE A 58 -15.81 4.72 -2.89
N LYS A 59 -14.89 5.69 -2.90
CA LYS A 59 -14.74 6.66 -4.01
C LYS A 59 -13.94 6.14 -5.19
N ALA A 60 -13.42 4.92 -5.14
CA ALA A 60 -12.72 4.33 -6.28
C ALA A 60 -13.64 4.23 -7.51
N PRO A 61 -13.10 4.37 -8.72
CA PRO A 61 -13.86 4.04 -9.93
C PRO A 61 -14.09 2.53 -10.02
N SER A 62 -15.15 2.12 -10.71
CA SER A 62 -15.41 0.73 -11.05
C SER A 62 -16.07 0.61 -12.42
N ALA A 63 -15.97 -0.55 -13.05
CA ALA A 63 -16.63 -0.82 -14.32
C ALA A 63 -18.12 -0.53 -14.21
N LEU A 64 -18.65 0.29 -15.12
CA LEU A 64 -20.05 0.74 -15.14
C LEU A 64 -20.55 1.32 -13.80
N ASN A 65 -19.64 1.75 -12.92
CA ASN A 65 -19.95 2.20 -11.56
C ASN A 65 -20.68 1.13 -10.71
N ASN A 66 -20.40 -0.14 -10.94
CA ASN A 66 -21.04 -1.27 -10.25
C ASN A 66 -20.67 -1.39 -8.78
N GLN A 67 -19.52 -0.82 -8.36
CA GLN A 67 -19.07 -0.80 -6.97
C GLN A 67 -19.15 -2.20 -6.32
N PRO A 68 -18.54 -3.23 -6.92
CA PRO A 68 -18.76 -4.63 -6.56
C PRO A 68 -18.04 -5.07 -5.30
N TRP A 69 -17.51 -4.14 -4.53
CA TRP A 69 -16.73 -4.42 -3.33
C TRP A 69 -17.56 -4.43 -2.05
N LYS A 70 -17.03 -5.13 -1.06
CA LYS A 70 -17.44 -5.09 0.34
C LYS A 70 -16.18 -4.99 1.21
N PHE A 71 -16.21 -4.12 2.21
CA PHE A 71 -15.11 -3.95 3.14
C PHE A 71 -15.50 -4.54 4.49
N THR A 72 -14.74 -5.54 4.97
CA THR A 72 -14.87 -6.07 6.32
C THR A 72 -13.71 -5.54 7.17
N VAL A 73 -14.03 -4.80 8.23
CA VAL A 73 -13.06 -4.21 9.16
C VAL A 73 -12.87 -5.15 10.34
N ILE A 74 -11.63 -5.50 10.64
CA ILE A 74 -11.25 -6.37 11.76
C ILE A 74 -10.35 -5.57 12.70
N LYS A 75 -10.81 -5.36 13.94
CA LYS A 75 -10.05 -4.73 15.04
C LYS A 75 -9.75 -5.71 16.17
N ASP A 76 -10.45 -6.85 16.21
CA ASP A 76 -10.22 -7.88 17.21
C ASP A 76 -8.82 -8.49 17.05
N GLU A 77 -8.00 -8.39 18.09
CA GLU A 77 -6.60 -8.82 18.06
C GLU A 77 -6.43 -10.31 17.78
N ALA A 78 -7.27 -11.14 18.39
CA ALA A 78 -7.18 -12.58 18.22
C ALA A 78 -7.57 -12.99 16.79
N ILE A 79 -8.56 -12.32 16.22
CA ILE A 79 -8.96 -12.53 14.83
C ILE A 79 -7.91 -12.00 13.87
N MET A 80 -7.34 -10.80 14.12
CA MET A 80 -6.28 -10.23 13.30
C MET A 80 -5.07 -11.17 13.21
N LYS A 81 -4.61 -11.74 14.33
CA LYS A 81 -3.48 -12.69 14.39
C LYS A 81 -3.72 -13.99 13.63
N ASN A 82 -4.96 -14.42 13.49
CA ASN A 82 -5.31 -15.57 12.65
C ASN A 82 -5.21 -15.25 11.15
N VAL A 83 -5.35 -13.97 10.77
CA VAL A 83 -5.26 -13.50 9.37
C VAL A 83 -3.83 -13.14 9.03
N ILE A 84 -3.19 -12.35 9.90
CA ILE A 84 -1.80 -11.86 9.78
C ILE A 84 -1.13 -12.10 11.13
N ASN A 85 -0.25 -13.10 11.22
CA ASN A 85 0.32 -13.60 12.48
C ASN A 85 1.13 -12.54 13.27
N ASP A 86 1.70 -11.57 12.58
CA ASP A 86 2.48 -10.46 13.15
C ASP A 86 1.64 -9.17 13.33
N ALA A 87 0.32 -9.24 13.17
CA ALA A 87 -0.55 -8.13 13.53
C ALA A 87 -0.50 -7.87 15.05
N ILE A 88 -0.46 -6.60 15.42
CA ILE A 88 -0.34 -6.15 16.82
C ILE A 88 -1.56 -5.31 17.22
N PRO A 89 -1.81 -5.13 18.54
CA PRO A 89 -2.83 -4.19 19.01
C PRO A 89 -2.66 -2.82 18.35
N GLY A 90 -3.74 -2.09 18.15
CA GLY A 90 -3.73 -0.78 17.50
C GLY A 90 -3.82 -0.85 15.97
N ASN A 91 -3.48 -1.99 15.36
CA ASN A 91 -3.70 -2.17 13.93
C ASN A 91 -5.18 -2.37 13.58
N VAL A 92 -5.49 -2.16 12.32
CA VAL A 92 -6.78 -2.49 11.71
C VAL A 92 -6.52 -3.29 10.44
N LEU A 93 -7.27 -4.38 10.23
CA LEU A 93 -7.29 -5.06 8.94
C LEU A 93 -8.58 -4.69 8.20
N ILE A 94 -8.44 -4.34 6.94
CA ILE A 94 -9.56 -4.14 6.02
C ILE A 94 -9.49 -5.23 4.96
N VAL A 95 -10.45 -6.15 4.99
CA VAL A 95 -10.62 -7.17 3.96
C VAL A 95 -11.45 -6.56 2.84
N VAL A 96 -10.87 -6.43 1.66
CA VAL A 96 -11.58 -6.03 0.45
C VAL A 96 -12.07 -7.30 -0.23
N SER A 97 -13.37 -7.46 -0.33
CA SER A 97 -14.02 -8.59 -0.97
C SER A 97 -14.79 -8.13 -2.19
N GLY A 98 -14.77 -8.93 -3.25
CA GLY A 98 -15.49 -8.69 -4.49
C GLY A 98 -16.69 -9.62 -4.65
N LEU A 99 -17.80 -9.11 -5.17
CA LEU A 99 -18.97 -9.90 -5.54
C LEU A 99 -18.62 -10.78 -6.74
N MET A 100 -18.73 -12.11 -6.58
CA MET A 100 -18.48 -13.05 -7.68
C MET A 100 -19.57 -12.92 -8.75
N ALA A 101 -19.16 -12.95 -10.01
CA ALA A 101 -20.08 -13.10 -11.14
C ALA A 101 -20.60 -14.54 -11.25
N GLU A 102 -21.62 -14.76 -12.08
CA GLU A 102 -22.21 -16.08 -12.30
C GLU A 102 -21.22 -17.11 -12.86
N ASP A 103 -20.24 -16.67 -13.64
CA ASP A 103 -19.15 -17.49 -14.17
C ASP A 103 -18.02 -17.78 -13.16
N GLY A 104 -18.17 -17.31 -11.90
CA GLY A 104 -17.20 -17.46 -10.84
C GLY A 104 -16.04 -16.46 -10.86
N SER A 105 -15.98 -15.57 -11.83
CA SER A 105 -14.96 -14.51 -11.86
C SER A 105 -15.19 -13.48 -10.75
N THR A 106 -14.10 -12.82 -10.35
CA THR A 106 -14.10 -11.79 -9.30
C THR A 106 -13.69 -10.44 -9.88
N PRO A 107 -14.21 -9.33 -9.35
CA PRO A 107 -13.89 -7.98 -9.83
C PRO A 107 -12.54 -7.50 -9.24
N ASP A 108 -11.46 -8.25 -9.48
CA ASP A 108 -10.16 -8.00 -8.88
C ASP A 108 -9.60 -6.63 -9.23
N PHE A 109 -9.84 -6.17 -10.48
CA PHE A 109 -9.41 -4.86 -10.93
C PHE A 109 -10.10 -3.75 -10.13
N ASP A 110 -11.43 -3.78 -10.02
CA ASP A 110 -12.20 -2.78 -9.28
C ASP A 110 -11.84 -2.79 -7.78
N CYS A 111 -11.71 -3.98 -7.19
CA CYS A 111 -11.27 -4.15 -5.80
C CYS A 111 -9.84 -3.66 -5.57
N GLY A 112 -8.96 -3.83 -6.56
CA GLY A 112 -7.60 -3.29 -6.53
C GLY A 112 -7.57 -1.77 -6.51
N LEU A 113 -8.42 -1.11 -7.31
CA LEU A 113 -8.56 0.35 -7.30
C LEU A 113 -9.06 0.88 -5.94
N ALA A 114 -10.05 0.21 -5.35
CA ALA A 114 -10.55 0.56 -4.02
C ALA A 114 -9.47 0.37 -2.93
N ALA A 115 -8.73 -0.74 -2.99
CA ALA A 115 -7.62 -1.01 -2.07
C ALA A 115 -6.49 0.03 -2.22
N GLN A 116 -6.14 0.43 -3.45
CA GLN A 116 -5.13 1.46 -3.70
C GLN A 116 -5.56 2.82 -3.16
N ASN A 117 -6.82 3.22 -3.33
CA ASN A 117 -7.32 4.47 -2.74
C ASN A 117 -7.18 4.46 -1.21
N MET A 118 -7.55 3.36 -0.55
CA MET A 118 -7.41 3.22 0.90
C MET A 118 -5.94 3.22 1.35
N PHE A 119 -5.06 2.58 0.58
CA PHE A 119 -3.62 2.55 0.83
C PHE A 119 -3.03 3.97 0.82
N ILE A 120 -3.31 4.75 -0.23
CA ILE A 120 -2.83 6.14 -0.35
C ILE A 120 -3.44 7.04 0.72
N ALA A 121 -4.75 6.89 1.01
CA ALA A 121 -5.39 7.66 2.06
C ALA A 121 -4.77 7.41 3.45
N ALA A 122 -4.42 6.15 3.76
CA ALA A 122 -3.73 5.84 5.00
C ALA A 122 -2.38 6.57 5.10
N HIS A 123 -1.55 6.54 4.04
CA HIS A 123 -0.28 7.28 4.02
C HIS A 123 -0.47 8.78 4.09
N GLY A 124 -1.46 9.34 3.40
CA GLY A 124 -1.80 10.77 3.49
C GLY A 124 -2.28 11.22 4.88
N LEU A 125 -2.77 10.28 5.70
CA LEU A 125 -3.15 10.52 7.10
C LEU A 125 -1.98 10.25 8.09
N GLY A 126 -0.76 10.00 7.59
CA GLY A 126 0.43 9.71 8.40
C GLY A 126 0.46 8.29 8.98
N LEU A 127 -0.41 7.41 8.52
CA LEU A 127 -0.43 5.99 8.89
C LEU A 127 0.40 5.16 7.91
N GLY A 128 0.81 3.97 8.34
CA GLY A 128 1.34 2.95 7.45
C GLY A 128 0.25 2.03 6.93
N ALA A 129 0.43 1.55 5.69
CA ALA A 129 -0.42 0.55 5.10
C ALA A 129 0.39 -0.53 4.40
N ARG A 130 -0.11 -1.77 4.41
CA ARG A 130 0.48 -2.90 3.69
C ARG A 130 -0.59 -3.81 3.13
N PRO A 131 -0.57 -4.08 1.81
CA PRO A 131 -1.45 -5.04 1.17
C PRO A 131 -0.91 -6.47 1.30
N TYR A 132 -1.82 -7.43 1.55
CA TYR A 132 -1.54 -8.86 1.65
C TYR A 132 -2.49 -9.67 0.77
N GLY A 133 -1.96 -10.43 -0.17
CA GLY A 133 -2.74 -11.38 -0.97
C GLY A 133 -2.89 -12.76 -0.31
N SER A 134 -1.85 -13.27 0.34
CA SER A 134 -1.84 -14.64 0.87
C SER A 134 -2.92 -14.97 1.91
N PRO A 135 -3.37 -14.06 2.80
CA PRO A 135 -4.42 -14.35 3.78
C PRO A 135 -5.78 -14.64 3.15
N THR A 136 -6.04 -14.19 1.93
CA THR A 136 -7.35 -14.37 1.27
C THR A 136 -7.76 -15.84 1.16
N ARG A 137 -6.79 -16.75 1.06
CA ARG A 137 -7.07 -18.19 0.98
C ARG A 137 -7.76 -18.72 2.24
N ILE A 138 -7.31 -18.31 3.45
CA ILE A 138 -7.97 -18.75 4.70
C ILE A 138 -9.30 -18.03 4.90
N LEU A 139 -9.37 -16.75 4.56
CA LEU A 139 -10.59 -15.94 4.63
C LEU A 139 -11.69 -16.55 3.76
N ASN A 140 -11.39 -16.92 2.53
CA ASN A 140 -12.33 -17.51 1.58
C ASN A 140 -12.78 -18.93 1.96
N ARG A 141 -11.92 -19.68 2.67
CA ARG A 141 -12.28 -21.01 3.20
C ARG A 141 -13.22 -20.90 4.41
N MET A 142 -13.15 -19.84 5.18
CA MET A 142 -13.83 -19.67 6.46
C MET A 142 -14.66 -18.38 6.51
N LYS A 143 -15.33 -18.02 5.41
CA LYS A 143 -16.08 -16.77 5.23
C LYS A 143 -16.99 -16.40 6.42
N PRO A 144 -17.82 -17.33 6.99
CA PRO A 144 -18.68 -16.98 8.11
C PRO A 144 -17.90 -16.52 9.36
N ARG A 145 -16.74 -17.12 9.63
CA ARG A 145 -15.89 -16.74 10.77
C ARG A 145 -15.39 -15.28 10.66
N TYR A 146 -15.13 -14.85 9.45
CA TYR A 146 -14.60 -13.51 9.16
C TYR A 146 -15.68 -12.54 8.65
N GLN A 147 -16.95 -12.92 8.75
CA GLN A 147 -18.10 -12.12 8.35
C GLN A 147 -18.02 -11.63 6.89
N ILE A 148 -17.42 -12.43 6.01
CA ILE A 148 -17.43 -12.15 4.58
C ILE A 148 -18.78 -12.59 4.05
N PRO A 149 -19.58 -11.68 3.42
CA PRO A 149 -20.93 -12.00 2.97
C PRO A 149 -20.95 -13.11 1.92
N GLU A 150 -22.07 -13.82 1.86
CA GLU A 150 -22.31 -14.79 0.80
C GLU A 150 -22.24 -14.13 -0.57
N GLY A 151 -21.75 -14.84 -1.58
CA GLY A 151 -21.51 -14.32 -2.92
C GLY A 151 -20.21 -13.51 -3.07
N TYR A 152 -19.57 -13.10 -1.97
CA TYR A 152 -18.30 -12.37 -2.02
C TYR A 152 -17.09 -13.29 -1.81
N GLN A 153 -15.96 -12.88 -2.40
CA GLN A 153 -14.64 -13.44 -2.13
C GLN A 153 -13.67 -12.37 -1.67
N ALA A 154 -12.87 -12.66 -0.64
CA ALA A 154 -11.75 -11.82 -0.25
C ALA A 154 -10.71 -11.79 -1.37
N ILE A 155 -10.36 -10.59 -1.81
CA ILE A 155 -9.40 -10.31 -2.90
C ILE A 155 -8.06 -9.87 -2.31
N ILE A 156 -8.08 -8.99 -1.31
CA ILE A 156 -6.89 -8.43 -0.69
C ILE A 156 -7.20 -8.01 0.75
N VAL A 157 -6.18 -8.04 1.61
CA VAL A 157 -6.26 -7.52 2.98
C VAL A 157 -5.29 -6.35 3.10
N LEU A 158 -5.78 -5.21 3.58
CA LEU A 158 -4.94 -4.08 3.98
C LEU A 158 -4.74 -4.12 5.49
N ARG A 159 -3.49 -4.15 5.95
CA ARG A 159 -3.12 -3.86 7.33
C ARG A 159 -2.79 -2.38 7.42
N ILE A 160 -3.38 -1.69 8.39
CA ILE A 160 -3.20 -0.27 8.63
C ILE A 160 -2.85 -0.07 10.10
N GLY A 161 -1.94 0.85 10.39
CA GLY A 161 -1.52 1.16 11.75
C GLY A 161 -0.62 2.38 11.82
N ASN A 162 -0.36 2.88 13.03
CA ASN A 162 0.62 3.92 13.27
C ASN A 162 2.02 3.37 13.04
N LEU A 163 2.89 4.16 12.37
CA LEU A 163 4.23 3.73 11.96
C LEU A 163 5.22 3.69 13.11
N ASP A 164 5.98 2.61 13.20
CA ASP A 164 7.24 2.60 13.93
C ASP A 164 8.33 3.16 13.02
N LYS A 165 8.66 4.43 13.20
CA LYS A 165 9.65 5.15 12.40
C LYS A 165 11.09 4.63 12.58
N SER A 166 11.34 3.75 13.54
CA SER A 166 12.63 3.08 13.70
C SER A 166 12.83 1.94 12.68
N VAL A 167 11.75 1.49 12.03
CA VAL A 167 11.77 0.42 11.03
C VAL A 167 11.77 1.02 9.62
N ASP A 168 12.89 0.88 8.91
CA ASP A 168 12.96 1.25 7.50
C ASP A 168 12.35 0.15 6.62
N ALA A 169 11.15 0.42 6.10
CA ALA A 169 10.44 -0.51 5.23
C ALA A 169 11.15 -0.74 3.88
N LEU A 170 11.96 0.22 3.44
CA LEU A 170 12.65 0.17 2.15
C LEU A 170 14.00 -0.55 2.21
N SER A 171 14.63 -0.67 3.38
CA SER A 171 15.96 -1.27 3.54
C SER A 171 16.10 -2.70 3.00
N THR A 172 14.99 -3.44 2.93
CA THR A 172 14.93 -4.82 2.41
C THR A 172 13.98 -4.97 1.23
N ALA A 173 13.52 -3.85 0.65
CA ALA A 173 12.64 -3.87 -0.51
C ALA A 173 13.45 -4.14 -1.79
N SER A 174 12.85 -4.85 -2.75
CA SER A 174 13.39 -4.93 -4.09
C SER A 174 13.36 -3.55 -4.75
N PRO A 175 14.40 -3.19 -5.52
CA PRO A 175 14.41 -1.92 -6.23
C PRO A 175 13.26 -1.84 -7.24
N ARG A 176 12.80 -0.64 -7.53
CA ARG A 176 11.87 -0.43 -8.63
C ARG A 176 12.57 -0.68 -9.94
N LYS A 177 11.85 -1.18 -10.93
CA LYS A 177 12.33 -1.27 -12.31
C LYS A 177 12.56 0.13 -12.87
N SER A 178 13.46 0.25 -13.86
CA SER A 178 13.69 1.51 -14.55
C SER A 178 12.49 1.91 -15.41
N GLU A 179 12.44 3.18 -15.80
CA GLU A 179 11.36 3.69 -16.66
C GLU A 179 11.34 2.96 -18.00
N GLU A 180 12.53 2.67 -18.59
CA GLU A 180 12.66 1.98 -19.85
C GLU A 180 12.13 0.54 -19.81
N GLU A 181 12.16 -0.09 -18.61
CA GLU A 181 11.63 -1.46 -18.46
C GLU A 181 10.09 -1.49 -18.36
N VAL A 182 9.44 -0.39 -17.97
CA VAL A 182 8.00 -0.38 -17.65
C VAL A 182 7.18 0.57 -18.52
N ILE A 183 7.82 1.54 -19.18
CA ILE A 183 7.14 2.53 -20.02
C ILE A 183 7.46 2.24 -21.48
N ASN A 184 6.42 2.08 -22.30
CA ASN A 184 6.53 1.94 -23.72
C ASN A 184 5.76 3.06 -24.41
N TYR A 185 6.48 3.90 -25.18
CA TYR A 185 5.87 4.96 -25.96
C TYR A 185 5.50 4.44 -27.35
N TYR A 186 4.22 4.48 -27.71
CA TYR A 186 3.80 4.16 -29.07
C TYR A 186 4.40 5.17 -30.05
N LYS A 187 5.09 4.64 -31.07
CA LYS A 187 5.63 5.42 -32.19
C LYS A 187 4.89 5.01 -33.45
N SER A 188 4.26 5.99 -34.13
CA SER A 188 3.69 5.76 -35.46
C SER A 188 4.81 5.36 -36.42
N THR A 189 4.69 4.22 -37.07
CA THR A 189 5.49 3.89 -38.25
C THR A 189 4.79 4.54 -39.44
N GLU A 190 5.36 5.61 -40.00
CA GLU A 190 4.97 6.13 -41.31
C GLU A 190 5.30 5.10 -42.40
#